data_8b87fdcddeaac859515829bbbb9778d7
#
_entry.id   8b87fdcddeaac859515829bbbb9778d7
#
_cell.length_a   1.000
_cell.length_b   1.000
_cell.length_c   1.000
_cell.angle_alpha   90.00
_cell.angle_beta   90.00
_cell.angle_gamma   90.00
#
_symmetry.space_group_name_H-M   'P 1'
#
loop_
_entity.id
_entity.type
_entity.pdbx_description
1 polymer ?
#
loop_
_entity_poly.entity_id
_entity_poly.type
_entity_poly.pdbx_seq_one_letter_code
_entity_poly.pdbx_strand_id
1 'polypeptide(L)'
;MDQKATQELDTQALEQILTGHMMAICGEANQIFRELTKFDYGIDGEVEFKDNDGKASGKKIYVQLKSGASYLRTRKSDGQEIFDVSKPRHLDYWVSQPVDVYLVIRDAEETIRWMNVTRYLKQRPDKQSRQIVFSGEKLDAPAVWRARDQFFR
;
A
#
# COMPACT_ATOMS: atom_id res chain seq x y z
N MET A 1 -14.65 -30.60 -16.51
CA MET A 1 -13.49 -29.72 -16.69
C MET A 1 -13.93 -28.28 -16.56
N ASP A 2 -13.21 -27.52 -15.84
CA ASP A 2 -13.58 -26.15 -15.58
C ASP A 2 -12.65 -25.19 -16.33
N GLN A 3 -13.19 -24.53 -17.33
CA GLN A 3 -12.43 -23.56 -18.12
C GLN A 3 -11.96 -22.37 -17.30
N LYS A 4 -12.69 -22.04 -16.24
CA LYS A 4 -12.34 -20.90 -15.39
C LYS A 4 -11.02 -21.09 -14.68
N ALA A 5 -10.64 -22.32 -14.39
CA ALA A 5 -9.41 -22.61 -13.68
C ALA A 5 -8.17 -22.18 -14.44
N THR A 6 -8.27 -21.97 -15.74
CA THR A 6 -7.14 -21.59 -16.58
C THR A 6 -7.13 -20.13 -16.96
N GLN A 7 -8.15 -19.37 -16.54
CA GLN A 7 -8.23 -17.96 -16.85
C GLN A 7 -7.31 -17.14 -15.97
N GLU A 8 -6.42 -16.39 -16.59
CA GLU A 8 -5.60 -15.43 -15.87
C GLU A 8 -6.40 -14.16 -15.63
N LEU A 9 -6.20 -13.59 -14.44
CA LEU A 9 -6.80 -12.30 -14.09
C LEU A 9 -5.93 -11.19 -14.65
N ASP A 10 -6.56 -10.21 -15.28
CA ASP A 10 -5.83 -9.05 -15.78
C ASP A 10 -5.51 -8.08 -14.63
N THR A 11 -4.73 -7.04 -14.94
CA THR A 11 -4.30 -6.05 -13.95
C THR A 11 -5.48 -5.36 -13.29
N GLN A 12 -6.51 -5.04 -14.07
CA GLN A 12 -7.70 -4.37 -13.53
C GLN A 12 -8.43 -5.26 -12.53
N ALA A 13 -8.57 -6.54 -12.81
CA ALA A 13 -9.21 -7.49 -11.90
C ALA A 13 -8.41 -7.63 -10.61
N LEU A 14 -7.07 -7.72 -10.72
CA LEU A 14 -6.20 -7.83 -9.54
C LEU A 14 -6.27 -6.59 -8.67
N GLU A 15 -6.31 -5.42 -9.27
CA GLU A 15 -6.47 -4.16 -8.53
C GLU A 15 -7.81 -4.08 -7.83
N GLN A 16 -8.87 -4.51 -8.50
CA GLN A 16 -10.22 -4.53 -7.92
C GLN A 16 -10.28 -5.45 -6.70
N ILE A 17 -9.64 -6.61 -6.78
CA ILE A 17 -9.57 -7.55 -5.65
C ILE A 17 -8.86 -6.90 -4.47
N LEU A 18 -7.73 -6.24 -4.71
CA LEU A 18 -6.98 -5.60 -3.62
C LEU A 18 -7.77 -4.45 -3.01
N THR A 19 -8.45 -3.65 -3.83
CA THR A 19 -9.31 -2.58 -3.33
C THR A 19 -10.40 -3.14 -2.42
N GLY A 20 -11.00 -4.27 -2.80
CA GLY A 20 -11.99 -4.95 -1.95
C GLY A 20 -11.42 -5.41 -0.63
N HIS A 21 -10.19 -5.95 -0.63
CA HIS A 21 -9.50 -6.33 0.60
C HIS A 21 -9.23 -5.12 1.49
N MET A 22 -8.82 -4.00 0.91
CA MET A 22 -8.58 -2.76 1.67
C MET A 22 -9.85 -2.31 2.38
N MET A 23 -10.98 -2.34 1.66
CA MET A 23 -12.26 -1.98 2.25
C MET A 23 -12.63 -2.89 3.41
N ALA A 24 -12.43 -4.19 3.24
CA ALA A 24 -12.75 -5.17 4.28
C ALA A 24 -11.83 -5.00 5.51
N ILE A 25 -10.54 -4.88 5.28
CA ILE A 25 -9.56 -4.75 6.37
C ILE A 25 -9.80 -3.48 7.19
N CYS A 26 -10.00 -2.35 6.51
CA CYS A 26 -10.29 -1.10 7.20
C CYS A 26 -11.63 -1.16 7.92
N GLY A 27 -12.64 -1.79 7.32
CA GLY A 27 -13.93 -2.00 7.97
C GLY A 27 -13.80 -2.83 9.24
N GLU A 28 -13.02 -3.92 9.19
CA GLU A 28 -12.76 -4.75 10.36
C GLU A 28 -12.02 -3.98 11.46
N ALA A 29 -11.17 -3.04 11.08
CA ALA A 29 -10.47 -2.18 12.01
C ALA A 29 -11.32 -0.98 12.47
N ASN A 30 -12.54 -0.84 11.96
CA ASN A 30 -13.44 0.28 12.23
C ASN A 30 -12.84 1.62 11.79
N GLN A 31 -12.09 1.62 10.70
CA GLN A 31 -11.52 2.84 10.12
C GLN A 31 -12.11 3.06 8.72
N ILE A 32 -11.86 4.25 8.17
CA ILE A 32 -12.51 4.69 6.93
C ILE A 32 -11.54 4.56 5.77
N PHE A 33 -11.89 3.76 4.76
CA PHE A 33 -11.14 3.70 3.52
C PHE A 33 -11.93 4.39 2.40
N ARG A 34 -11.24 5.27 1.64
CA ARG A 34 -11.84 5.89 0.46
C ARG A 34 -10.94 5.67 -0.74
N GLU A 35 -11.51 5.17 -1.80
CA GLU A 35 -10.81 5.03 -3.08
C GLU A 35 -10.67 6.41 -3.73
N LEU A 36 -9.46 6.70 -4.27
CA LEU A 36 -9.18 7.92 -5.00
C LEU A 36 -8.86 7.53 -6.44
N THR A 37 -9.77 7.84 -7.36
CA THR A 37 -9.70 7.34 -8.74
C THR A 37 -9.45 8.42 -9.78
N LYS A 38 -9.30 9.67 -9.36
CA LYS A 38 -9.38 10.79 -10.28
C LYS A 38 -8.13 10.96 -11.14
N PHE A 39 -6.95 10.73 -10.59
CA PHE A 39 -5.68 10.93 -11.29
C PHE A 39 -4.68 9.85 -10.89
N ASP A 40 -3.83 9.45 -11.84
CA ASP A 40 -2.79 8.46 -11.58
C ASP A 40 -1.48 9.18 -11.22
N TYR A 41 -1.35 9.53 -9.94
CA TYR A 41 -0.13 10.13 -9.39
C TYR A 41 0.54 9.23 -8.35
N GLY A 42 0.20 7.93 -8.34
CA GLY A 42 0.78 6.99 -7.39
C GLY A 42 0.09 6.98 -6.04
N ILE A 43 -1.18 7.39 -6.00
CA ILE A 43 -2.02 7.31 -4.81
C ILE A 43 -3.38 6.80 -5.24
N ASP A 44 -3.79 5.65 -4.68
CA ASP A 44 -5.03 4.98 -5.06
C ASP A 44 -6.15 5.15 -4.04
N GLY A 45 -5.81 5.50 -2.82
CA GLY A 45 -6.82 5.66 -1.78
C GLY A 45 -6.27 6.35 -0.55
N GLU A 46 -7.17 6.55 0.41
CA GLU A 46 -6.80 7.09 1.70
C GLU A 46 -7.46 6.29 2.81
N VAL A 47 -6.80 6.22 3.96
CA VAL A 47 -7.37 5.68 5.19
C VAL A 47 -7.45 6.84 6.17
N GLU A 48 -8.67 7.21 6.55
CA GLU A 48 -8.90 8.19 7.59
C GLU A 48 -9.19 7.48 8.89
N PHE A 49 -8.53 7.92 9.96
CA PHE A 49 -8.66 7.29 11.26
C PHE A 49 -9.72 7.98 12.10
N LYS A 50 -10.53 7.18 12.78
CA LYS A 50 -11.48 7.68 13.76
C LYS A 50 -10.76 7.98 15.05
N ASP A 51 -11.20 9.00 15.76
CA ASP A 51 -10.64 9.35 17.06
C ASP A 51 -11.12 8.37 18.15
N ASN A 52 -10.73 8.65 19.40
CA ASN A 52 -11.07 7.75 20.51
C ASN A 52 -12.57 7.72 20.82
N ASP A 53 -13.33 8.68 20.29
CA ASP A 53 -14.78 8.69 20.43
C ASP A 53 -15.49 8.05 19.21
N GLY A 54 -14.70 7.50 18.27
CA GLY A 54 -15.25 6.84 17.08
C GLY A 54 -15.66 7.79 15.98
N LYS A 55 -15.21 9.04 16.01
CA LYS A 55 -15.54 10.05 15.01
C LYS A 55 -14.41 10.23 14.01
N ALA A 56 -14.76 10.58 12.78
CA ALA A 56 -13.76 10.94 11.76
C ALA A 56 -12.93 12.12 12.27
N SER A 57 -11.61 11.98 12.20
CA SER A 57 -10.68 12.90 12.85
C SER A 57 -9.96 13.84 11.88
N GLY A 58 -9.97 13.52 10.58
CA GLY A 58 -9.11 14.18 9.60
C GLY A 58 -7.69 13.66 9.58
N LYS A 59 -7.27 12.85 10.55
CA LYS A 59 -5.95 12.20 10.55
C LYS A 59 -5.99 11.04 9.58
N LYS A 60 -5.06 11.02 8.62
CA LYS A 60 -5.12 10.02 7.54
C LYS A 60 -3.76 9.69 6.98
N ILE A 61 -3.72 8.61 6.22
CA ILE A 61 -2.59 8.22 5.37
C ILE A 61 -3.12 7.99 3.96
N TYR A 62 -2.22 8.05 2.99
CA TYR A 62 -2.52 7.65 1.63
C TYR A 62 -1.99 6.25 1.37
N VAL A 63 -2.58 5.54 0.40
CA VAL A 63 -2.10 4.22 0.00
C VAL A 63 -1.95 4.15 -1.52
N GLN A 64 -0.88 3.45 -1.94
CA GLN A 64 -0.66 3.02 -3.31
C GLN A 64 -0.85 1.51 -3.33
N LEU A 65 -1.72 1.02 -4.21
CA LEU A 65 -2.09 -0.40 -4.24
C LEU A 65 -1.46 -1.07 -5.46
N LYS A 66 -0.76 -2.18 -5.23
CA LYS A 66 -0.19 -3.01 -6.30
C LYS A 66 -0.56 -4.46 -6.04
N SER A 67 -1.13 -5.12 -7.03
CA SER A 67 -1.56 -6.51 -6.91
C SER A 67 -1.06 -7.31 -8.09
N GLY A 68 -0.25 -8.34 -7.83
CA GLY A 68 0.27 -9.23 -8.84
C GLY A 68 1.66 -9.72 -8.56
N ALA A 69 2.04 -10.82 -9.21
CA ALA A 69 3.32 -11.49 -8.98
C ALA A 69 4.52 -10.67 -9.45
N SER A 70 4.31 -9.76 -10.39
CA SER A 70 5.43 -9.05 -11.04
C SER A 70 5.95 -7.87 -10.25
N TYR A 71 5.28 -7.45 -9.17
CA TYR A 71 5.66 -6.22 -8.47
C TYR A 71 6.81 -6.40 -7.49
N LEU A 72 7.07 -7.61 -7.01
CA LEU A 72 8.19 -7.87 -6.12
C LEU A 72 9.13 -8.87 -6.77
N ARG A 73 10.43 -8.62 -6.64
CA ARG A 73 11.47 -9.55 -7.07
C ARG A 73 12.52 -9.66 -5.97
N THR A 74 13.23 -10.77 -5.94
CA THR A 74 14.32 -10.97 -4.99
C THR A 74 15.61 -10.49 -5.63
N ARG A 75 16.31 -9.57 -4.96
CA ARG A 75 17.58 -9.05 -5.43
C ARG A 75 18.70 -10.05 -5.09
N LYS A 76 19.45 -10.45 -6.10
CA LYS A 76 20.46 -11.51 -5.93
C LYS A 76 21.59 -11.12 -4.98
N SER A 77 21.96 -9.85 -4.98
CA SER A 77 23.12 -9.39 -4.21
C SER A 77 22.92 -9.52 -2.69
N ASP A 78 21.69 -9.41 -2.20
CA ASP A 78 21.45 -9.42 -0.75
C ASP A 78 20.18 -10.18 -0.33
N GLY A 79 19.45 -10.77 -1.28
CA GLY A 79 18.23 -11.52 -0.97
C GLY A 79 17.04 -10.68 -0.57
N GLN A 80 17.13 -9.35 -0.69
CA GLN A 80 16.02 -8.47 -0.32
C GLN A 80 14.93 -8.48 -1.39
N GLU A 81 13.70 -8.29 -0.95
CA GLU A 81 12.60 -8.08 -1.89
C GLU A 81 12.60 -6.63 -2.36
N ILE A 82 12.47 -6.46 -3.67
CA ILE A 82 12.58 -5.14 -4.30
C ILE A 82 11.28 -4.82 -5.05
N PHE A 83 10.78 -3.62 -4.80
CA PHE A 83 9.77 -3.00 -5.64
C PHE A 83 10.45 -1.96 -6.51
N ASP A 84 10.36 -2.14 -7.84
CA ASP A 84 10.96 -1.19 -8.79
C ASP A 84 9.93 -0.13 -9.17
N VAL A 85 10.28 1.12 -8.97
CA VAL A 85 9.40 2.24 -9.31
C VAL A 85 9.57 2.55 -10.80
N SER A 86 8.52 2.32 -11.59
CA SER A 86 8.59 2.53 -13.03
C SER A 86 8.54 4.01 -13.41
N LYS A 87 7.86 4.83 -12.62
CA LYS A 87 7.69 6.27 -12.89
C LYS A 87 8.37 7.08 -11.81
N PRO A 88 9.54 7.70 -12.11
CA PRO A 88 10.29 8.46 -11.10
C PRO A 88 9.46 9.56 -10.42
N ARG A 89 8.50 10.13 -11.13
CA ARG A 89 7.64 11.19 -10.55
C ARG A 89 6.84 10.70 -9.33
N HIS A 90 6.58 9.39 -9.22
CA HIS A 90 5.90 8.84 -8.05
C HIS A 90 6.74 8.98 -6.80
N LEU A 91 8.06 8.82 -6.91
CA LEU A 91 8.96 8.99 -5.76
C LEU A 91 8.87 10.40 -5.18
N ASP A 92 8.94 11.40 -6.06
CA ASP A 92 8.82 12.80 -5.63
C ASP A 92 7.45 13.09 -5.05
N TYR A 93 6.42 12.54 -5.68
CA TYR A 93 5.06 12.78 -5.23
C TYR A 93 4.82 12.17 -3.84
N TRP A 94 5.33 10.96 -3.61
CA TRP A 94 5.15 10.28 -2.32
C TRP A 94 5.81 11.00 -1.15
N VAL A 95 6.92 11.71 -1.39
CA VAL A 95 7.60 12.44 -0.31
C VAL A 95 7.07 13.86 -0.14
N SER A 96 6.35 14.39 -1.13
CA SER A 96 5.86 15.77 -1.09
C SER A 96 4.45 15.92 -0.53
N GLN A 97 3.77 14.81 -0.25
CA GLN A 97 2.41 14.85 0.27
C GLN A 97 2.37 15.33 1.72
N PRO A 98 1.27 15.98 2.14
CA PRO A 98 1.13 16.42 3.54
C PRO A 98 0.96 15.27 4.52
N VAL A 99 0.62 14.07 4.04
CA VAL A 99 0.48 12.87 4.87
C VAL A 99 1.33 11.75 4.27
N ASP A 100 1.67 10.77 5.10
CA ASP A 100 2.50 9.65 4.66
C ASP A 100 1.75 8.75 3.69
N VAL A 101 2.49 8.19 2.73
CA VAL A 101 1.98 7.21 1.78
C VAL A 101 2.49 5.83 2.18
N TYR A 102 1.56 4.87 2.23
CA TYR A 102 1.89 3.46 2.44
C TYR A 102 1.79 2.71 1.12
N LEU A 103 2.81 1.92 0.82
CA LEU A 103 2.82 1.04 -0.34
C LEU A 103 2.23 -0.30 0.09
N VAL A 104 1.13 -0.69 -0.53
CA VAL A 104 0.41 -1.93 -0.24
C VAL A 104 0.60 -2.88 -1.40
N ILE A 105 1.12 -4.07 -1.14
CA ILE A 105 1.36 -5.07 -2.18
C ILE A 105 0.67 -6.38 -1.82
N ARG A 106 -0.15 -6.89 -2.74
CA ARG A 106 -0.69 -8.24 -2.70
C ARG A 106 0.16 -9.06 -3.66
N ASP A 107 0.95 -9.98 -3.12
CA ASP A 107 2.01 -10.66 -3.88
C ASP A 107 1.52 -11.94 -4.57
N ALA A 108 2.46 -12.72 -5.11
CA ALA A 108 2.16 -13.94 -5.85
C ALA A 108 1.42 -15.00 -5.02
N GLU A 109 1.65 -15.01 -3.70
CA GLU A 109 0.99 -15.91 -2.76
C GLU A 109 -0.30 -15.33 -2.21
N GLU A 110 -0.75 -14.19 -2.76
CA GLU A 110 -1.96 -13.49 -2.34
C GLU A 110 -1.88 -12.96 -0.90
N THR A 111 -0.67 -12.78 -0.40
CA THR A 111 -0.42 -12.15 0.89
C THR A 111 -0.37 -10.64 0.70
N ILE A 112 -1.06 -9.92 1.58
CA ILE A 112 -1.10 -8.45 1.53
C ILE A 112 -0.20 -7.91 2.63
N ARG A 113 0.79 -7.10 2.21
CA ARG A 113 1.72 -6.45 3.13
C ARG A 113 1.81 -4.98 2.79
N TRP A 114 2.14 -4.16 3.77
CA TRP A 114 2.33 -2.73 3.53
C TRP A 114 3.51 -2.18 4.30
N MET A 115 4.02 -1.04 3.82
CA MET A 115 5.06 -0.31 4.51
C MET A 115 4.86 1.19 4.28
N ASN A 116 5.34 1.99 5.24
CA ASN A 116 5.35 3.45 5.11
C ASN A 116 6.45 3.84 4.13
N VAL A 117 6.10 4.02 2.86
CA VAL A 117 7.07 4.31 1.83
C VAL A 117 7.60 5.75 1.89
N THR A 118 6.79 6.68 2.37
CA THR A 118 7.24 8.07 2.57
C THR A 118 8.40 8.11 3.56
N ARG A 119 8.23 7.45 4.71
CA ARG A 119 9.28 7.40 5.74
C ARG A 119 10.53 6.72 5.20
N TYR A 120 10.37 5.59 4.52
CA TYR A 120 11.48 4.87 3.91
C TYR A 120 12.29 5.78 2.98
N LEU A 121 11.60 6.48 2.08
CA LEU A 121 12.25 7.33 1.09
C LEU A 121 12.99 8.51 1.73
N LYS A 122 12.42 9.08 2.78
CA LYS A 122 13.04 10.20 3.49
C LYS A 122 14.27 9.79 4.29
N GLN A 123 14.31 8.55 4.77
CA GLN A 123 15.38 8.07 5.65
C GLN A 123 16.53 7.38 4.93
N ARG A 124 16.32 6.92 3.71
CA ARG A 124 17.37 6.18 3.00
C ARG A 124 18.50 7.10 2.55
N PRO A 125 19.77 6.58 2.52
CA PRO A 125 20.90 7.39 2.07
C PRO A 125 20.83 7.77 0.60
N ASP A 126 20.52 6.80 -0.28
CA ASP A 126 20.43 7.03 -1.72
C ASP A 126 19.03 7.55 -2.06
N LYS A 127 18.91 8.87 -2.26
CA LYS A 127 17.63 9.52 -2.57
C LYS A 127 17.23 9.35 -4.03
N GLN A 128 18.11 8.83 -4.88
CA GLN A 128 17.87 8.75 -6.31
C GLN A 128 17.42 7.37 -6.79
N SER A 129 17.65 6.34 -6.00
CA SER A 129 17.37 4.98 -6.42
C SER A 129 15.87 4.77 -6.66
N ARG A 130 15.56 4.07 -7.76
CA ARG A 130 14.18 3.66 -8.08
C ARG A 130 13.83 2.30 -7.48
N GLN A 131 14.78 1.69 -6.75
CA GLN A 131 14.55 0.44 -6.05
C GLN A 131 14.13 0.73 -4.62
N ILE A 132 13.01 0.15 -4.21
CA ILE A 132 12.56 0.21 -2.83
C ILE A 132 12.74 -1.17 -2.23
N VAL A 133 13.51 -1.25 -1.13
CA VAL A 133 13.60 -2.49 -0.36
C VAL A 133 12.26 -2.64 0.38
N PHE A 134 11.47 -3.60 -0.05
CA PHE A 134 10.13 -3.77 0.50
C PHE A 134 10.18 -4.67 1.73
N SER A 135 10.08 -4.05 2.89
CA SER A 135 10.02 -4.74 4.18
C SER A 135 8.65 -4.50 4.80
N GLY A 136 7.63 -4.96 4.09
CA GLY A 136 6.26 -4.77 4.51
C GLY A 136 5.83 -5.74 5.60
N GLU A 137 5.02 -5.25 6.53
CA GLU A 137 4.35 -6.12 7.49
C GLU A 137 3.01 -6.59 6.93
N LYS A 138 2.51 -7.71 7.43
CA LYS A 138 1.19 -8.20 7.06
C LYS A 138 0.14 -7.12 7.34
N LEU A 139 -0.71 -6.85 6.36
CA LEU A 139 -1.79 -5.88 6.49
C LEU A 139 -3.06 -6.60 6.96
N ASP A 140 -3.48 -6.25 8.16
CA ASP A 140 -4.69 -6.76 8.79
C ASP A 140 -5.24 -5.66 9.71
N ALA A 141 -6.35 -5.92 10.39
CA ALA A 141 -6.94 -4.92 11.29
C ALA A 141 -5.95 -4.46 12.37
N PRO A 142 -5.18 -5.34 13.03
CA PRO A 142 -4.15 -4.87 13.98
C PRO A 142 -3.11 -3.95 13.36
N ALA A 143 -2.69 -4.19 12.11
CA ALA A 143 -1.75 -3.31 11.42
C ALA A 143 -2.34 -1.92 11.22
N VAL A 144 -3.62 -1.86 10.84
CA VAL A 144 -4.33 -0.58 10.68
C VAL A 144 -4.39 0.16 12.02
N TRP A 145 -4.65 -0.55 13.12
CA TRP A 145 -4.66 0.07 14.45
C TRP A 145 -3.28 0.60 14.84
N ARG A 146 -2.21 -0.09 14.51
CA ARG A 146 -0.86 0.40 14.78
C ARG A 146 -0.57 1.71 14.02
N ALA A 147 -1.01 1.79 12.78
CA ALA A 147 -0.88 3.04 12.01
C ALA A 147 -1.70 4.16 12.65
N ARG A 148 -2.93 3.85 13.08
CA ARG A 148 -3.79 4.81 13.77
C ARG A 148 -3.14 5.32 15.06
N ASP A 149 -2.55 4.43 15.83
CA ASP A 149 -2.00 4.78 17.15
C ASP A 149 -0.86 5.78 17.07
N GLN A 150 -0.24 5.96 15.91
CA GLN A 150 0.76 7.00 15.72
C GLN A 150 0.16 8.41 15.84
N PHE A 151 -1.14 8.54 15.64
CA PHE A 151 -1.84 9.82 15.72
C PHE A 151 -2.56 10.05 17.06
N PHE A 152 -2.85 8.98 17.80
CA PHE A 152 -3.70 9.03 18.99
C PHE A 152 -3.04 8.30 20.14
N ARG A 153 -2.07 8.95 20.74
CA ARG A 153 -1.39 8.38 21.91
C ARG A 153 -1.84 9.00 23.19
#